data_b03eb78ed6180aa44e22cdade99d430a
#
_entry.id   b03eb78ed6180aa44e22cdade99d430a
#
_cell.length_a   1.000
_cell.length_b   1.000
_cell.length_c   1.000
_cell.angle_alpha   90.00
_cell.angle_beta   90.00
_cell.angle_gamma   90.00
#
_symmetry.space_group_name_H-M   'P 1'
#
loop_
_entity.id
_entity.type
_entity.pdbx_description
1 polymer ?
#
loop_
_entity_poly.entity_id
_entity_poly.type
_entity_poly.pdbx_seq_one_letter_code
_entity_poly.pdbx_strand_id
1 'polypeptide(L)'
;MLVHITPKSSNAKTGKMPVTTTEESSCPSTCPHLQSGGCYAKSGPVSWHWKKVSNGLRGGSWSDLTNFVSKLDKGQLWRHNQAGDWGYTRHQGREYIRLDLLKSLVDANKSSGARGYTYTHHRLEYLHNLEAVKYLSLIHI
;
A
#
# COMPACT_ATOMS: atom_id res chain seq x y z
N MET A 1 -11.72 0.67 3.86
CA MET A 1 -10.62 1.18 3.02
C MET A 1 -10.55 0.34 1.75
N LEU A 2 -10.62 0.98 0.61
CA LEU A 2 -10.62 0.31 -0.68
C LEU A 2 -9.19 0.13 -1.20
N VAL A 3 -8.93 -1.03 -1.77
CA VAL A 3 -7.67 -1.34 -2.42
C VAL A 3 -7.95 -2.03 -3.76
N HIS A 4 -7.32 -1.56 -4.81
CA HIS A 4 -7.44 -2.12 -6.16
C HIS A 4 -6.21 -2.95 -6.48
N ILE A 5 -6.42 -4.11 -7.11
CA ILE A 5 -5.37 -5.03 -7.51
C ILE A 5 -5.24 -4.99 -9.04
N THR A 6 -4.05 -4.68 -9.53
CA THR A 6 -3.71 -4.81 -10.94
C THR A 6 -2.79 -6.02 -11.08
N PRO A 7 -3.31 -7.17 -11.58
CA PRO A 7 -2.51 -8.41 -11.60
C PRO A 7 -1.27 -8.33 -12.47
N LYS A 8 -1.31 -7.51 -13.53
CA LYS A 8 -0.16 -7.29 -14.41
C LYS A 8 -0.08 -5.82 -14.75
N SER A 9 0.89 -5.14 -14.14
CA SER A 9 1.14 -3.73 -14.43
C SER A 9 1.76 -3.56 -15.81
N SER A 10 1.38 -2.48 -16.52
CA SER A 10 2.01 -2.08 -17.78
C SER A 10 3.15 -1.09 -17.59
N ASN A 11 3.57 -0.82 -16.35
CA ASN A 11 4.63 0.12 -16.06
C ASN A 11 5.96 -0.37 -16.65
N ALA A 12 6.55 0.43 -17.55
CA ALA A 12 7.80 0.08 -18.23
C ALA A 12 9.00 -0.04 -17.28
N LYS A 13 8.98 0.68 -16.15
CA LYS A 13 10.09 0.66 -15.18
C LYS A 13 10.12 -0.59 -14.31
N THR A 14 8.94 -1.10 -13.96
CA THR A 14 8.81 -2.26 -13.05
C THR A 14 8.58 -3.57 -13.79
N GLY A 15 8.21 -3.51 -15.06
CA GLY A 15 7.83 -4.70 -15.82
C GLY A 15 6.42 -5.19 -15.47
N LYS A 16 6.10 -6.38 -15.91
CA LYS A 16 4.78 -7.00 -15.70
C LYS A 16 4.75 -7.70 -14.34
N MET A 17 4.32 -6.99 -13.31
CA MET A 17 4.13 -7.56 -11.99
C MET A 17 2.84 -7.07 -11.36
N PRO A 18 2.29 -7.80 -10.37
CA PRO A 18 1.13 -7.31 -9.63
C PRO A 18 1.46 -6.02 -8.88
N VAL A 19 0.57 -5.06 -8.94
CA VAL A 19 0.64 -3.82 -8.15
C VAL A 19 -0.72 -3.56 -7.52
N THR A 20 -0.74 -2.83 -6.42
CA THR A 20 -1.98 -2.41 -5.78
C THR A 20 -2.08 -0.90 -5.73
N THR A 21 -3.28 -0.40 -5.53
CA THR A 21 -3.58 1.02 -5.33
C THR A 21 -4.57 1.13 -4.20
N THR A 22 -4.19 1.84 -3.14
CA THR A 22 -5.07 2.08 -1.99
C THR A 22 -5.63 3.50 -2.09
N GLU A 23 -6.86 3.70 -1.66
CA GLU A 23 -7.53 5.01 -1.72
C GLU A 23 -6.72 6.11 -1.03
N GLU A 24 -6.94 7.37 -1.45
CA GLU A 24 -6.15 8.52 -0.98
C GLU A 24 -6.24 8.72 0.53
N SER A 25 -7.35 8.35 1.16
CA SER A 25 -7.51 8.46 2.62
C SER A 25 -6.51 7.60 3.41
N SER A 26 -5.83 6.65 2.76
CA SER A 26 -4.77 5.85 3.39
C SER A 26 -3.47 6.62 3.60
N CYS A 27 -3.27 7.72 2.85
CA CYS A 27 -2.08 8.54 2.96
C CYS A 27 -2.12 9.39 4.23
N PRO A 28 -0.97 9.54 4.94
CA PRO A 28 -0.93 10.39 6.12
C PRO A 28 -1.19 11.85 5.75
N SER A 29 -1.93 12.56 6.59
CA SER A 29 -2.21 13.98 6.39
C SER A 29 -0.95 14.84 6.42
N THR A 30 0.12 14.32 7.04
CA THR A 30 1.42 14.98 7.15
C THR A 30 2.35 14.68 5.99
N CYS A 31 1.91 13.94 4.97
CA CYS A 31 2.74 13.65 3.82
C CYS A 31 3.16 14.96 3.13
N PRO A 32 4.46 15.23 2.99
CA PRO A 32 4.92 16.49 2.39
C PRO A 32 4.47 16.65 0.95
N HIS A 33 4.28 15.56 0.22
CA HIS A 33 3.84 15.59 -1.17
C HIS A 33 2.36 15.97 -1.33
N LEU A 34 1.53 15.75 -0.33
CA LEU A 34 0.12 16.20 -0.36
C LEU A 34 0.03 17.73 -0.32
N GLN A 35 0.89 18.37 0.48
CA GLN A 35 0.87 19.82 0.68
C GLN A 35 1.59 20.57 -0.43
N SER A 36 2.72 20.05 -0.92
CA SER A 36 3.55 20.69 -1.94
C SER A 36 3.10 20.41 -3.37
N GLY A 37 2.17 19.48 -3.58
CA GLY A 37 1.76 19.06 -4.90
C GLY A 37 2.77 18.20 -5.65
N GLY A 38 3.83 17.75 -4.97
CA GLY A 38 4.89 16.94 -5.54
C GLY A 38 4.60 15.46 -5.65
N CYS A 39 3.39 15.02 -5.31
CA CYS A 39 3.03 13.60 -5.41
C CYS A 39 2.84 13.18 -6.86
N TYR A 40 3.67 12.25 -7.32
CA TYR A 40 3.59 11.74 -8.70
C TYR A 40 2.23 11.10 -9.02
N ALA A 41 1.56 10.54 -8.01
CA ALA A 41 0.26 9.91 -8.17
C ALA A 41 -0.87 10.91 -8.44
N LYS A 42 -0.61 12.21 -8.32
CA LYS A 42 -1.58 13.26 -8.62
C LYS A 42 -1.47 13.78 -10.05
N SER A 43 -0.63 13.18 -10.87
CA SER A 43 -0.47 13.56 -12.29
C SER A 43 -0.46 12.34 -13.20
N GLY A 44 -0.87 12.51 -14.46
CA GLY A 44 -0.88 11.47 -15.48
C GLY A 44 -1.95 10.39 -15.25
N PRO A 45 -1.83 9.24 -15.97
CA PRO A 45 -2.82 8.16 -15.90
C PRO A 45 -3.01 7.57 -14.50
N VAL A 46 -1.97 7.55 -13.66
CA VAL A 46 -2.05 7.07 -12.28
C VAL A 46 -3.05 7.90 -11.48
N SER A 47 -3.09 9.22 -11.70
CA SER A 47 -4.00 10.11 -10.97
C SER A 47 -5.47 9.79 -11.26
N TRP A 48 -5.80 9.44 -12.49
CA TRP A 48 -7.17 9.08 -12.87
C TRP A 48 -7.60 7.78 -12.23
N HIS A 49 -6.74 6.79 -12.24
CA HIS A 49 -6.98 5.52 -11.57
C HIS A 49 -7.15 5.71 -10.06
N TRP A 50 -6.27 6.48 -9.44
CA TRP A 50 -6.31 6.74 -8.01
C TRP A 50 -7.58 7.46 -7.58
N LYS A 51 -8.03 8.45 -8.38
CA LYS A 51 -9.30 9.12 -8.14
C LYS A 51 -10.47 8.15 -8.18
N LYS A 52 -10.49 7.21 -9.12
CA LYS A 52 -11.56 6.21 -9.20
C LYS A 52 -11.58 5.29 -7.98
N VAL A 53 -10.42 4.87 -7.50
CA VAL A 53 -10.33 4.08 -6.26
C VAL A 53 -10.79 4.91 -5.06
N SER A 54 -10.32 6.15 -4.96
CA SER A 54 -10.66 7.04 -3.84
C SER A 54 -12.14 7.41 -3.80
N ASN A 55 -12.80 7.45 -4.95
CA ASN A 55 -14.23 7.75 -5.07
C ASN A 55 -15.13 6.51 -5.00
N GLY A 56 -14.55 5.34 -4.72
CA GLY A 56 -15.32 4.11 -4.59
C GLY A 56 -15.75 3.47 -5.90
N LEU A 57 -15.24 3.94 -7.04
CA LEU A 57 -15.56 3.41 -8.36
C LEU A 57 -14.77 2.15 -8.73
N ARG A 58 -13.66 1.92 -8.06
CA ARG A 58 -12.78 0.75 -8.22
C ARG A 58 -12.29 0.31 -6.86
N GLY A 59 -11.86 -0.94 -6.78
CA GLY A 59 -11.24 -1.49 -5.59
C GLY A 59 -12.12 -2.52 -4.91
N GLY A 60 -11.52 -3.24 -3.99
CA GLY A 60 -12.15 -4.28 -3.21
C GLY A 60 -11.77 -4.17 -1.74
N SER A 61 -12.09 -5.21 -0.99
CA SER A 61 -11.79 -5.27 0.43
C SER A 61 -10.32 -5.66 0.68
N TRP A 62 -9.88 -5.44 1.91
CA TRP A 62 -8.56 -5.91 2.33
C TRP A 62 -8.48 -7.44 2.32
N SER A 63 -9.59 -8.14 2.60
CA SER A 63 -9.66 -9.60 2.48
C SER A 63 -9.39 -10.07 1.05
N ASP A 64 -9.93 -9.37 0.06
CA ASP A 64 -9.65 -9.67 -1.35
C ASP A 64 -8.15 -9.55 -1.64
N LEU A 65 -7.50 -8.54 -1.11
CA LEU A 65 -6.06 -8.33 -1.27
C LEU A 65 -5.26 -9.47 -0.62
N THR A 66 -5.55 -9.81 0.63
CA THR A 66 -4.83 -10.88 1.32
C THR A 66 -5.04 -12.23 0.65
N ASN A 67 -6.24 -12.51 0.16
CA ASN A 67 -6.51 -13.71 -0.61
C ASN A 67 -5.70 -13.76 -1.91
N PHE A 68 -5.63 -12.66 -2.63
CA PHE A 68 -4.84 -12.56 -3.86
C PHE A 68 -3.36 -12.82 -3.59
N VAL A 69 -2.79 -12.15 -2.58
CA VAL A 69 -1.37 -12.27 -2.23
C VAL A 69 -1.03 -13.68 -1.77
N SER A 70 -1.92 -14.32 -1.00
CA SER A 70 -1.70 -15.70 -0.51
C SER A 70 -1.65 -16.74 -1.63
N LYS A 71 -2.14 -16.40 -2.82
CA LYS A 71 -2.16 -17.27 -4.00
C LYS A 71 -1.07 -16.96 -5.02
N LEU A 72 -0.22 -15.98 -4.75
CA LEU A 72 0.90 -15.67 -5.63
C LEU A 72 1.92 -16.80 -5.65
N ASP A 73 2.65 -16.91 -6.77
CA ASP A 73 3.72 -17.90 -6.88
C ASP A 73 4.88 -17.56 -5.95
N LYS A 74 5.57 -18.60 -5.48
CA LYS A 74 6.78 -18.43 -4.68
C LYS A 74 7.80 -17.60 -5.45
N GLY A 75 8.31 -16.55 -4.81
CA GLY A 75 9.30 -15.66 -5.42
C GLY A 75 8.70 -14.60 -6.34
N GLN A 76 7.38 -14.58 -6.54
CA GLN A 76 6.73 -13.55 -7.37
C GLN A 76 6.94 -12.17 -6.77
N LEU A 77 7.57 -11.28 -7.54
CA LEU A 77 7.75 -9.89 -7.15
C LEU A 77 6.43 -9.13 -7.34
N TRP A 78 6.04 -8.35 -6.36
CA TRP A 78 4.85 -7.50 -6.44
C TRP A 78 5.04 -6.23 -5.62
N ARG A 79 4.31 -5.18 -5.96
CA ARG A 79 4.38 -3.89 -5.27
C ARG A 79 3.05 -3.58 -4.59
N HIS A 80 3.10 -3.35 -3.29
CA HIS A 80 1.96 -2.78 -2.58
C HIS A 80 2.03 -1.26 -2.66
N ASN A 81 0.95 -0.68 -3.19
CA ASN A 81 0.77 0.77 -3.36
C ASN A 81 1.67 1.43 -4.39
N GLN A 82 1.25 1.37 -5.65
CA GLN A 82 1.75 2.33 -6.65
C GLN A 82 1.21 3.73 -6.36
N ALA A 83 0.06 3.85 -5.69
CA ALA A 83 -0.50 5.07 -5.14
C ALA A 83 -1.23 4.71 -3.84
N GLY A 84 -1.29 5.65 -2.90
CA GLY A 84 -1.81 5.41 -1.57
C GLY A 84 -0.71 5.02 -0.58
N ASP A 85 -1.11 4.74 0.63
CA ASP A 85 -0.21 4.34 1.72
C ASP A 85 -0.93 3.31 2.62
N TRP A 86 -0.33 2.99 3.77
CA TRP A 86 -0.98 2.18 4.77
C TRP A 86 -2.10 2.96 5.45
N GLY A 87 -3.25 2.34 5.64
CA GLY A 87 -4.33 2.94 6.42
C GLY A 87 -3.89 3.22 7.85
N TYR A 88 -4.53 4.18 8.49
CA TYR A 88 -4.17 4.60 9.84
C TYR A 88 -5.38 4.82 10.72
N THR A 89 -5.14 4.80 12.03
CA THR A 89 -6.08 5.28 13.04
C THR A 89 -5.50 6.55 13.67
N ARG A 90 -6.39 7.48 14.06
CA ARG A 90 -5.97 8.72 14.70
C ARG A 90 -6.25 8.64 16.20
N HIS A 91 -5.24 8.96 17.00
CA HIS A 91 -5.35 9.02 18.44
C HIS A 91 -4.59 10.23 18.97
N GLN A 92 -5.28 11.12 19.69
CA GLN A 92 -4.72 12.35 20.22
C GLN A 92 -3.98 13.19 19.16
N GLY A 93 -4.56 13.31 17.98
CA GLY A 93 -4.01 14.06 16.85
C GLY A 93 -2.88 13.40 16.10
N ARG A 94 -2.45 12.21 16.50
CA ARG A 94 -1.39 11.45 15.83
C ARG A 94 -1.98 10.33 15.01
N GLU A 95 -1.37 10.08 13.85
CA GLU A 95 -1.79 9.02 12.92
C GLU A 95 -0.87 7.82 13.06
N TYR A 96 -1.45 6.68 13.39
CA TYR A 96 -0.72 5.43 13.58
C TYR A 96 -1.13 4.42 12.53
N ILE A 97 -0.15 3.80 11.85
CA ILE A 97 -0.38 2.76 10.85
C ILE A 97 -1.28 1.67 11.45
N ARG A 98 -2.26 1.22 10.67
CA ARG A 98 -3.13 0.11 11.06
C ARG A 98 -2.34 -1.19 11.02
N LEU A 99 -1.85 -1.58 12.19
CA LEU A 99 -1.00 -2.75 12.34
C LEU A 99 -1.74 -4.06 12.02
N ASP A 100 -3.05 -4.11 12.27
CA ASP A 100 -3.88 -5.26 11.93
C ASP A 100 -3.86 -5.55 10.42
N LEU A 101 -4.02 -4.51 9.61
CA LEU A 101 -3.98 -4.64 8.15
C LEU A 101 -2.58 -4.99 7.65
N LEU A 102 -1.57 -4.33 8.19
CA LEU A 102 -0.19 -4.57 7.81
C LEU A 102 0.22 -6.01 8.10
N LYS A 103 -0.06 -6.51 9.30
CA LYS A 103 0.28 -7.88 9.69
C LYS A 103 -0.44 -8.92 8.83
N SER A 104 -1.72 -8.70 8.53
CA SER A 104 -2.47 -9.64 7.69
C SER A 104 -1.88 -9.75 6.29
N LEU A 105 -1.43 -8.64 5.71
CA LEU A 105 -0.81 -8.64 4.39
C LEU A 105 0.57 -9.30 4.42
N VAL A 106 1.33 -9.02 5.44
CA VAL A 106 2.64 -9.64 5.68
C VAL A 106 2.52 -11.16 5.80
N ASP A 107 1.53 -11.63 6.57
CA ASP A 107 1.29 -13.06 6.75
C ASP A 107 0.85 -13.73 5.45
N ALA A 108 0.03 -13.07 4.65
CA ALA A 108 -0.37 -13.57 3.32
C ALA A 108 0.84 -13.69 2.39
N ASN A 109 1.74 -12.71 2.40
CA ASN A 109 2.96 -12.74 1.60
C ASN A 109 3.90 -13.87 2.03
N LYS A 110 4.04 -14.10 3.33
CA LYS A 110 4.82 -15.24 3.85
C LYS A 110 4.21 -16.57 3.43
N SER A 111 2.90 -16.67 3.51
CA SER A 111 2.17 -17.90 3.18
C SER A 111 2.41 -18.33 1.73
N SER A 112 2.44 -17.38 0.80
CA SER A 112 2.70 -17.66 -0.62
C SER A 112 4.19 -17.79 -0.94
N GLY A 113 5.07 -17.22 -0.11
CA GLY A 113 6.49 -17.11 -0.43
C GLY A 113 6.80 -16.06 -1.48
N ALA A 114 5.87 -15.18 -1.78
CA ALA A 114 6.07 -14.08 -2.72
C ALA A 114 7.01 -13.00 -2.15
N ARG A 115 7.47 -12.11 -3.00
CA ARG A 115 8.40 -11.03 -2.65
C ARG A 115 7.71 -9.68 -2.85
N GLY A 116 7.07 -9.20 -1.80
CA GLY A 116 6.42 -7.90 -1.81
C GLY A 116 7.34 -6.78 -1.36
N TYR A 117 7.10 -5.58 -1.89
CA TYR A 117 7.75 -4.37 -1.41
C TYR A 117 6.76 -3.20 -1.41
N THR A 118 7.06 -2.19 -0.60
CA THR A 118 6.21 -1.02 -0.45
C THR A 118 7.01 0.17 0.06
N TYR A 119 6.39 1.34 0.00
CA TYR A 119 6.92 2.58 0.56
C TYR A 119 5.87 3.19 1.47
N THR A 120 6.29 4.01 2.43
CA THR A 120 5.37 4.74 3.30
C THR A 120 5.87 6.14 3.58
N HIS A 121 4.92 7.08 3.76
CA HIS A 121 5.18 8.43 4.19
C HIS A 121 4.66 8.70 5.61
N HIS A 122 4.20 7.65 6.32
CA HIS A 122 3.84 7.77 7.73
C HIS A 122 5.07 8.14 8.58
N ARG A 123 4.82 8.88 9.65
CA ARG A 123 5.90 9.39 10.50
C ARG A 123 6.52 8.28 11.32
N LEU A 124 7.80 8.00 11.06
CA LEU A 124 8.55 6.94 11.73
C LEU A 124 9.11 7.36 13.10
N GLU A 125 9.07 8.66 13.43
CA GLU A 125 9.40 9.13 14.77
C GLU A 125 8.38 8.67 15.83
N TYR A 126 7.20 8.25 15.42
CA TYR A 126 6.27 7.58 16.33
C TYR A 126 6.66 6.12 16.47
N LEU A 127 6.92 5.69 17.71
CA LEU A 127 7.41 4.34 17.98
C LEU A 127 6.51 3.26 17.37
N HIS A 128 5.19 3.44 17.44
CA HIS A 128 4.24 2.51 16.86
C HIS A 128 4.46 2.32 15.35
N ASN A 129 4.66 3.43 14.61
CA ASN A 129 4.88 3.37 13.17
C ASN A 129 6.25 2.74 12.84
N LEU A 130 7.25 3.03 13.64
CA LEU A 130 8.58 2.43 13.48
C LEU A 130 8.51 0.90 13.69
N GLU A 131 7.78 0.44 14.69
CA GLU A 131 7.58 -0.99 14.95
C GLU A 131 6.82 -1.66 13.81
N ALA A 132 5.80 -0.98 13.25
CA ALA A 132 5.06 -1.49 12.09
C ALA A 132 5.99 -1.69 10.89
N VAL A 133 6.85 -0.72 10.59
CA VAL A 133 7.80 -0.80 9.48
C VAL A 133 8.84 -1.90 9.73
N LYS A 134 9.29 -2.08 10.95
CA LYS A 134 10.19 -3.19 11.30
C LYS A 134 9.56 -4.55 11.05
N TYR A 135 8.26 -4.67 11.29
CA TYR A 135 7.54 -5.91 10.99
C TYR A 135 7.58 -6.23 9.49
N LEU A 136 7.49 -5.23 8.63
CA LEU A 136 7.68 -5.39 7.18
C LEU A 136 9.09 -5.91 6.86
N SER A 137 10.11 -5.41 7.54
CA SER A 137 11.50 -5.76 7.25
C SER A 137 11.86 -7.22 7.55
N LEU A 138 11.07 -7.89 8.40
CA LEU A 138 11.27 -9.31 8.69
C LEU A 138 10.97 -10.20 7.47
N ILE A 139 10.42 -9.64 6.41
CA ILE A 139 9.96 -10.43 5.28
C ILE A 139 10.71 -10.14 4.01
N HIS A 140 10.93 -8.91 3.65
CA HIS A 140 11.75 -8.44 2.53
C HIS A 140 11.59 -6.94 2.36
N ILE A 141 12.61 -6.27 2.63
CA ILE A 141 12.74 -4.89 2.21
C ILE A 141 13.91 -4.80 1.26
#